data_b7651b33c63d527b32738f53a1429760
#
_entry.id   b7651b33c63d527b32738f53a1429760
#
_cell.length_a   1.000
_cell.length_b   1.000
_cell.length_c   1.000
_cell.angle_alpha   90.00
_cell.angle_beta   90.00
_cell.angle_gamma   90.00
#
_symmetry.space_group_name_H-M   'P 1'
#
loop_
_entity.id
_entity.type
_entity.pdbx_description
1 polymer ?
#
loop_
_entity_poly.entity_id
_entity_poly.type
_entity_poly.pdbx_seq_one_letter_code
_entity_poly.pdbx_strand_id
1 'polypeptide(L)'
;MGLFDFLKPKKKNISFGIQGSVQEELNHFIFASKAKEMYFQLIEKIKNSPQASTNDEIDGGIGEFGLEISNPVPIKTILSNEIYLKQLQTSTGREISWERSGSCSSNNINHEIDKYQIFCDGKYVIDIYLSPYHYKTSNKAPKGFKIIS
;
A
#
# COMPACT_ATOMS: atom_id res chain seq x y z
N MET A 1 -13.32 -1.72 -3.67
CA MET A 1 -13.54 -1.18 -2.32
C MET A 1 -12.21 -1.15 -1.59
N GLY A 2 -11.70 0.03 -1.30
CA GLY A 2 -10.46 0.18 -0.52
C GLY A 2 -10.69 -0.17 0.95
N LEU A 3 -9.65 -0.62 1.65
CA LEU A 3 -9.72 -0.91 3.09
C LEU A 3 -10.07 0.34 3.91
N PHE A 4 -9.81 1.54 3.39
CA PHE A 4 -10.19 2.80 4.00
C PHE A 4 -11.69 3.08 3.94
N ASP A 5 -12.42 2.60 2.92
CA ASP A 5 -13.88 2.69 2.87
C ASP A 5 -14.52 1.83 3.96
N PHE A 6 -13.81 0.80 4.38
CA PHE A 6 -14.18 -0.06 5.48
C PHE A 6 -14.00 0.59 6.86
N LEU A 7 -13.07 1.55 6.99
CA LEU A 7 -12.78 2.28 8.23
C LEU A 7 -13.56 3.59 8.38
N LYS A 8 -14.30 4.03 7.36
CA LYS A 8 -15.13 5.23 7.44
C LYS A 8 -16.39 4.93 8.28
N PRO A 9 -16.70 5.75 9.29
CA PRO A 9 -17.94 5.60 10.03
C PRO A 9 -19.13 5.80 9.08
N LYS A 10 -19.99 4.82 8.99
CA LYS A 10 -21.27 4.98 8.29
C LYS A 10 -22.09 6.04 9.00
N LYS A 11 -22.64 7.01 8.26
CA LYS A 11 -23.59 7.96 8.82
C LYS A 11 -24.73 7.17 9.46
N LYS A 12 -24.95 7.36 10.76
CA LYS A 12 -26.04 6.73 11.49
C LYS A 12 -27.36 7.26 10.96
N ASN A 13 -28.14 6.41 10.34
CA ASN A 13 -29.57 6.63 10.28
C ASN A 13 -30.12 6.29 11.66
N ILE A 14 -30.52 7.31 12.40
CA ILE A 14 -31.10 7.13 13.74
C ILE A 14 -32.48 6.48 13.55
N SER A 15 -32.54 5.16 13.69
CA SER A 15 -33.83 4.49 13.87
C SER A 15 -34.17 4.48 15.35
N PHE A 16 -35.36 4.97 15.66
CA PHE A 16 -35.88 5.04 17.02
C PHE A 16 -36.21 3.66 17.58
N GLY A 17 -35.30 3.05 18.32
CA GLY A 17 -35.52 1.83 19.07
C GLY A 17 -34.28 1.46 19.88
N ILE A 18 -34.46 1.18 21.17
CA ILE A 18 -33.38 0.81 22.09
C ILE A 18 -32.59 -0.42 21.57
N GLN A 19 -33.26 -1.34 20.87
CA GLN A 19 -32.61 -2.53 20.29
C GLN A 19 -31.73 -2.21 19.08
N GLY A 20 -32.10 -1.20 18.29
CA GLY A 20 -31.30 -0.76 17.15
C GLY A 20 -29.98 -0.14 17.58
N SER A 21 -29.96 0.67 18.63
CA SER A 21 -28.75 1.32 19.12
C SER A 21 -27.74 0.34 19.70
N VAL A 22 -28.19 -0.67 20.45
CA VAL A 22 -27.29 -1.72 20.99
C VAL A 22 -26.70 -2.56 19.88
N GLN A 23 -27.46 -2.92 18.86
CA GLN A 23 -26.95 -3.68 17.72
C GLN A 23 -25.95 -2.87 16.89
N GLU A 24 -26.21 -1.59 16.70
CA GLU A 24 -25.26 -0.69 16.02
C GLU A 24 -23.94 -0.54 16.78
N GLU A 25 -24.01 -0.37 18.10
CA GLU A 25 -22.82 -0.30 18.96
C GLU A 25 -22.03 -1.62 18.93
N LEU A 26 -22.73 -2.76 18.99
CA LEU A 26 -22.09 -4.07 18.89
C LEU A 26 -21.43 -4.28 17.54
N ASN A 27 -22.09 -3.91 16.45
CA ASN A 27 -21.53 -4.00 15.11
C ASN A 27 -20.29 -3.10 14.98
N HIS A 28 -20.34 -1.90 15.54
CA HIS A 28 -19.19 -0.97 15.55
C HIS A 28 -18.03 -1.54 16.37
N PHE A 29 -18.30 -2.13 17.51
CA PHE A 29 -17.31 -2.78 18.35
C PHE A 29 -16.64 -3.98 17.65
N ILE A 30 -17.42 -4.85 17.03
CA ILE A 30 -16.92 -6.01 16.26
C ILE A 30 -16.05 -5.52 15.11
N PHE A 31 -16.48 -4.48 14.42
CA PHE A 31 -15.77 -3.86 13.32
C PHE A 31 -14.41 -3.30 13.75
N ALA A 32 -14.38 -2.50 14.82
CA ALA A 32 -13.16 -1.93 15.37
C ALA A 32 -12.19 -3.04 15.85
N SER A 33 -12.70 -4.12 16.42
CA SER A 33 -11.91 -5.26 16.87
C SER A 33 -11.26 -5.99 15.69
N LYS A 34 -11.98 -6.18 14.57
CA LYS A 34 -11.44 -6.79 13.34
C LYS A 34 -10.38 -5.91 12.69
N ALA A 35 -10.61 -4.61 12.61
CA ALA A 35 -9.62 -3.66 12.08
C ALA A 35 -8.33 -3.67 12.90
N LYS A 36 -8.45 -3.73 14.24
CA LYS A 36 -7.31 -3.83 15.15
C LYS A 36 -6.54 -5.14 14.94
N GLU A 37 -7.24 -6.26 14.81
CA GLU A 37 -6.64 -7.56 14.54
C GLU A 37 -5.86 -7.56 13.22
N MET A 38 -6.45 -7.03 12.16
CA MET A 38 -5.77 -6.89 10.87
C MET A 38 -4.51 -6.04 10.97
N TYR A 39 -4.55 -4.93 11.70
CA TYR A 39 -3.41 -4.08 11.93
C TYR A 39 -2.28 -4.84 12.66
N PHE A 40 -2.60 -5.59 13.69
CA PHE A 40 -1.62 -6.43 14.41
C PHE A 40 -1.02 -7.49 13.51
N GLN A 41 -1.80 -8.15 12.66
CA GLN A 41 -1.29 -9.12 11.70
C GLN A 41 -0.30 -8.49 10.72
N LEU A 42 -0.57 -7.28 10.24
CA LEU A 42 0.34 -6.54 9.36
C LEU A 42 1.66 -6.19 10.06
N ILE A 43 1.59 -5.75 11.32
CA ILE A 43 2.78 -5.46 12.12
C ILE A 43 3.60 -6.73 12.37
N GLU A 44 2.97 -7.86 12.66
CA GLU A 44 3.67 -9.14 12.83
C GLU A 44 4.37 -9.58 11.54
N LYS A 45 3.76 -9.36 10.38
CA LYS A 45 4.42 -9.63 9.08
C LYS A 45 5.69 -8.79 8.90
N ILE A 46 5.67 -7.52 9.30
CA ILE A 46 6.85 -6.66 9.25
C ILE A 46 7.93 -7.19 10.19
N LYS A 47 7.59 -7.50 11.44
CA LYS A 47 8.53 -8.01 12.45
C LYS A 47 9.18 -9.32 12.02
N ASN A 48 8.45 -10.17 11.34
CA ASN A 48 8.93 -11.47 10.89
C ASN A 48 9.61 -11.42 9.50
N SER A 49 9.70 -10.25 8.90
CA SER A 49 10.37 -10.06 7.62
C SER A 49 11.87 -9.91 7.81
N PRO A 50 12.71 -10.83 7.28
CA PRO A 50 14.16 -10.71 7.42
C PRO A 50 14.77 -9.55 6.64
N GLN A 51 14.04 -8.99 5.66
CA GLN A 51 14.46 -7.84 4.86
C GLN A 51 13.71 -6.55 5.20
N ALA A 52 12.97 -6.52 6.32
CA ALA A 52 12.24 -5.31 6.71
C ALA A 52 13.19 -4.12 6.80
N SER A 53 13.06 -3.18 5.89
CA SER A 53 13.95 -2.02 5.76
C SER A 53 13.42 -0.82 6.53
N THR A 54 14.33 -0.07 7.13
CA THR A 54 14.11 1.28 7.67
C THR A 54 14.60 2.37 6.71
N ASN A 55 15.16 1.96 5.58
CA ASN A 55 15.73 2.83 4.55
C ASN A 55 14.78 3.00 3.37
N ASP A 56 15.10 3.94 2.49
CA ASP A 56 14.33 4.17 1.27
C ASP A 56 14.52 3.08 0.21
N GLU A 57 15.55 2.27 0.34
CA GLU A 57 15.84 1.13 -0.53
C GLU A 57 15.96 -0.15 0.29
N ILE A 58 15.69 -1.29 -0.33
CA ILE A 58 15.86 -2.60 0.29
C ILE A 58 17.31 -3.02 0.18
N ASP A 59 17.88 -3.51 1.28
CA ASP A 59 19.23 -4.10 1.27
C ASP A 59 19.25 -5.31 0.32
N GLY A 60 20.21 -5.33 -0.59
CA GLY A 60 20.33 -6.38 -1.60
C GLY A 60 19.47 -6.17 -2.84
N GLY A 61 18.83 -5.01 -3.00
CA GLY A 61 18.16 -4.65 -4.25
C GLY A 61 19.15 -4.54 -5.41
N ILE A 62 18.79 -5.05 -6.58
CA ILE A 62 19.63 -5.10 -7.77
C ILE A 62 18.87 -4.49 -8.94
N GLY A 63 19.49 -3.54 -9.63
CA GLY A 63 18.93 -2.85 -10.78
C GLY A 63 18.25 -1.54 -10.45
N GLU A 64 17.49 -1.00 -11.41
CA GLU A 64 16.84 0.30 -11.27
C GLU A 64 15.74 0.27 -10.22
N PHE A 65 15.85 1.15 -9.24
CA PHE A 65 14.94 1.26 -8.10
C PHE A 65 13.48 1.43 -8.55
N GLY A 66 12.63 0.53 -8.08
CA GLY A 66 11.20 0.51 -8.35
C GLY A 66 10.80 0.07 -9.77
N LEU A 67 11.74 0.02 -10.70
CA LEU A 67 11.49 -0.31 -12.11
C LEU A 67 11.86 -1.75 -12.45
N GLU A 68 12.59 -2.42 -11.59
CA GLU A 68 12.94 -3.83 -11.73
C GLU A 68 12.42 -4.62 -10.55
N ILE A 69 11.97 -5.84 -10.83
CA ILE A 69 11.43 -6.75 -9.82
C ILE A 69 12.47 -7.07 -8.72
N SER A 70 13.74 -7.02 -9.06
CA SER A 70 14.87 -7.27 -8.15
C SER A 70 15.24 -6.07 -7.27
N ASN A 71 14.63 -4.91 -7.48
CA ASN A 71 14.82 -3.71 -6.66
C ASN A 71 13.51 -2.94 -6.47
N PRO A 72 12.50 -3.57 -5.84
CA PRO A 72 11.20 -2.93 -5.65
C PRO A 72 11.27 -1.83 -4.59
N VAL A 73 10.31 -0.93 -4.62
CA VAL A 73 10.16 0.13 -3.61
C VAL A 73 9.68 -0.48 -2.29
N PRO A 74 10.38 -0.26 -1.17
CA PRO A 74 9.88 -0.71 0.12
C PRO A 74 8.66 0.09 0.55
N ILE A 75 7.59 -0.63 0.93
CA ILE A 75 6.32 -0.08 1.39
C ILE A 75 5.99 -0.70 2.74
N LYS A 76 5.42 0.08 3.64
CA LYS A 76 5.13 -0.39 4.99
C LYS A 76 4.08 -1.50 5.00
N THR A 77 2.95 -1.28 4.34
CA THR A 77 1.88 -2.28 4.21
C THR A 77 1.27 -2.24 2.82
N ILE A 78 0.53 -3.28 2.46
CA ILE A 78 -0.22 -3.30 1.19
C ILE A 78 -1.19 -2.12 1.05
N LEU A 79 -1.67 -1.58 2.18
CA LEU A 79 -2.55 -0.41 2.22
C LEU A 79 -1.83 0.87 1.83
N SER A 80 -0.52 0.90 1.99
CA SER A 80 0.31 2.06 1.67
C SER A 80 0.72 2.09 0.19
N ASN A 81 0.49 1.02 -0.57
CA ASN A 81 0.81 0.98 -2.00
C ASN A 81 0.17 2.14 -2.77
N GLU A 82 -1.14 2.29 -2.64
CA GLU A 82 -1.86 3.36 -3.33
C GLU A 82 -1.49 4.74 -2.80
N ILE A 83 -1.22 4.87 -1.50
CA ILE A 83 -0.77 6.13 -0.91
C ILE A 83 0.55 6.56 -1.53
N TYR A 84 1.49 5.62 -1.68
CA TYR A 84 2.76 5.88 -2.35
C TYR A 84 2.56 6.30 -3.81
N LEU A 85 1.75 5.56 -4.56
CA LEU A 85 1.49 5.86 -5.98
C LEU A 85 0.79 7.21 -6.17
N LYS A 86 -0.11 7.61 -5.27
CA LYS A 86 -0.75 8.93 -5.28
C LYS A 86 0.24 10.09 -5.11
N GLN A 87 1.37 9.85 -4.49
CA GLN A 87 2.42 10.85 -4.29
C GLN A 87 3.37 10.96 -5.49
N LEU A 88 3.27 10.06 -6.46
CA LEU A 88 4.13 10.09 -7.65
C LEU A 88 3.54 10.97 -8.76
N GLN A 89 4.43 11.69 -9.40
CA GLN A 89 4.22 12.34 -10.69
C GLN A 89 5.38 11.97 -11.61
N THR A 90 5.20 12.16 -12.91
CA THR A 90 6.36 12.12 -13.81
C THR A 90 7.34 13.22 -13.43
N SER A 91 8.62 13.09 -13.81
CA SER A 91 9.64 14.11 -13.54
C SER A 91 9.31 15.47 -14.13
N THR A 92 8.45 15.51 -15.16
CA THR A 92 7.94 16.75 -15.78
C THR A 92 6.67 17.30 -15.13
N GLY A 93 6.17 16.63 -14.06
CA GLY A 93 5.03 17.10 -13.28
C GLY A 93 3.66 16.66 -13.77
N ARG A 94 3.59 15.65 -14.62
CA ARG A 94 2.32 15.08 -15.12
C ARG A 94 1.75 14.08 -14.13
N GLU A 95 0.45 14.06 -14.00
CA GLU A 95 -0.26 13.06 -13.17
C GLU A 95 -0.18 11.67 -13.81
N ILE A 96 -0.19 10.67 -12.94
CA ILE A 96 -0.23 9.26 -13.35
C ILE A 96 -1.51 8.59 -12.85
N SER A 97 -1.90 7.54 -13.53
CA SER A 97 -2.85 6.55 -13.05
C SER A 97 -2.18 5.18 -13.04
N TRP A 98 -2.79 4.21 -12.38
CA TRP A 98 -2.20 2.89 -12.23
C TRP A 98 -3.26 1.80 -12.14
N GLU A 99 -2.85 0.60 -12.52
CA GLU A 99 -3.61 -0.63 -12.35
C GLU A 99 -2.69 -1.70 -11.76
N ARG A 100 -3.17 -2.38 -10.73
CA ARG A 100 -2.45 -3.51 -10.16
C ARG A 100 -2.52 -4.68 -11.13
N SER A 101 -1.38 -5.20 -11.56
CA SER A 101 -1.32 -6.34 -12.49
C SER A 101 -1.07 -7.68 -11.81
N GLY A 102 -0.80 -7.70 -10.51
CA GLY A 102 -0.68 -8.93 -9.75
C GLY A 102 0.49 -8.95 -8.77
N SER A 103 0.73 -10.12 -8.21
CA SER A 103 1.88 -10.42 -7.35
C SER A 103 2.94 -11.16 -8.16
N CYS A 104 4.20 -10.89 -7.86
CA CYS A 104 5.35 -11.56 -8.45
C CYS A 104 6.43 -11.77 -7.38
N SER A 105 7.49 -12.47 -7.72
CA SER A 105 8.59 -12.77 -6.81
C SER A 105 9.95 -12.61 -7.48
N SER A 106 10.97 -12.35 -6.68
CA SER A 106 12.36 -12.29 -7.11
C SER A 106 13.22 -13.06 -6.12
N ASN A 107 14.30 -13.69 -6.62
CA ASN A 107 15.18 -14.52 -5.81
C ASN A 107 15.88 -13.77 -4.66
N ASN A 108 16.07 -12.46 -4.82
CA ASN A 108 16.73 -11.61 -3.83
C ASN A 108 15.77 -10.88 -2.89
N ILE A 109 14.45 -11.06 -3.06
CA ILE A 109 13.42 -10.42 -2.24
C ILE A 109 12.58 -11.51 -1.56
N ASN A 110 12.46 -11.42 -0.22
CA ASN A 110 11.84 -12.48 0.59
C ASN A 110 10.32 -12.49 0.61
N HIS A 111 9.68 -11.43 0.10
CA HIS A 111 8.22 -11.31 0.08
C HIS A 111 7.69 -11.21 -1.33
N GLU A 112 6.40 -11.47 -1.46
CA GLU A 112 5.68 -11.13 -2.69
C GLU A 112 5.81 -9.65 -2.99
N ILE A 113 5.95 -9.36 -4.27
CA ILE A 113 6.11 -8.02 -4.82
C ILE A 113 4.84 -7.69 -5.59
N ASP A 114 4.25 -6.54 -5.31
CA ASP A 114 3.08 -6.05 -6.05
C ASP A 114 3.54 -5.29 -7.29
N LYS A 115 3.02 -5.70 -8.43
CA LYS A 115 3.30 -5.07 -9.72
C LYS A 115 2.15 -4.17 -10.13
N TYR A 116 2.48 -2.94 -10.48
CA TYR A 116 1.54 -1.94 -10.99
C TYR A 116 1.95 -1.45 -12.37
N GLN A 117 0.99 -1.44 -13.28
CA GLN A 117 1.13 -0.77 -14.57
C GLN A 117 0.84 0.72 -14.39
N ILE A 118 1.75 1.56 -14.86
CA ILE A 118 1.63 3.03 -14.75
C ILE A 118 1.22 3.60 -16.10
N PHE A 119 0.24 4.50 -16.04
CA PHE A 119 -0.30 5.19 -17.20
C PHE A 119 -0.16 6.70 -17.03
N CYS A 120 0.07 7.39 -18.12
CA CYS A 120 0.04 8.84 -18.22
C CYS A 120 -0.80 9.23 -19.44
N ASP A 121 -1.80 10.08 -19.25
CA ASP A 121 -2.77 10.43 -20.31
C ASP A 121 -3.43 9.20 -20.97
N GLY A 122 -3.74 8.18 -20.17
CA GLY A 122 -4.37 6.95 -20.65
C GLY A 122 -3.44 5.99 -21.40
N LYS A 123 -2.15 6.31 -21.50
CA LYS A 123 -1.16 5.47 -22.18
C LYS A 123 -0.24 4.80 -21.18
N TYR A 124 0.03 3.50 -21.38
CA TYR A 124 1.01 2.76 -20.61
C TYR A 124 2.39 3.37 -20.74
N VAL A 125 3.07 3.53 -19.60
CA VAL A 125 4.44 4.09 -19.53
C VAL A 125 5.43 3.04 -19.10
N ILE A 126 5.24 2.41 -17.93
CA ILE A 126 6.16 1.47 -17.32
C ILE A 126 5.46 0.70 -16.20
N ASP A 127 6.08 -0.39 -15.75
CA ASP A 127 5.70 -1.07 -14.51
C ASP A 127 6.49 -0.53 -13.33
N ILE A 128 5.83 -0.39 -12.18
CA ILE A 128 6.47 -0.12 -10.89
C ILE A 128 6.23 -1.32 -9.97
N TYR A 129 7.27 -1.72 -9.25
CA TYR A 129 7.27 -2.83 -8.33
C TYR A 129 7.33 -2.31 -6.89
N LEU A 130 6.37 -2.73 -6.07
CA LEU A 130 6.26 -2.35 -4.67
C LEU A 130 6.41 -3.58 -3.77
N SER A 131 7.26 -3.49 -2.77
CA SER A 131 7.48 -4.56 -1.80
C SER A 131 6.87 -4.16 -0.46
N PRO A 132 5.75 -4.76 -0.03
CA PRO A 132 5.14 -4.49 1.27
C PRO A 132 5.93 -5.14 2.41
N TYR A 133 5.56 -4.77 3.64
CA TYR A 133 6.09 -5.30 4.91
C TYR A 133 7.48 -4.80 5.29
N HIS A 134 7.68 -3.50 5.14
CA HIS A 134 8.85 -2.79 5.65
C HIS A 134 8.48 -1.86 6.81
N TYR A 135 9.48 -1.41 7.58
CA TYR A 135 9.24 -0.51 8.71
C TYR A 135 8.84 0.90 8.28
N LYS A 136 9.15 1.27 7.06
CA LYS A 136 8.76 2.56 6.50
C LYS A 136 8.43 2.41 5.01
N THR A 137 7.58 3.30 4.51
CA THR A 137 7.37 3.49 3.08
C THR A 137 8.44 4.44 2.56
N SER A 138 9.05 4.08 1.44
CA SER A 138 10.12 4.87 0.82
C SER A 138 9.68 6.30 0.51
N ASN A 139 10.59 7.24 0.71
CA ASN A 139 10.46 8.63 0.22
C ASN A 139 11.19 8.86 -1.11
N LYS A 140 11.71 7.79 -1.71
CA LYS A 140 12.42 7.86 -2.97
C LYS A 140 11.49 7.52 -4.14
N ALA A 141 11.60 8.28 -5.23
CA ALA A 141 10.88 8.00 -6.48
C ALA A 141 11.74 7.18 -7.43
N PRO A 142 11.15 6.26 -8.23
CA PRO A 142 11.84 5.64 -9.34
C PRO A 142 12.29 6.67 -10.39
N LYS A 143 13.30 6.32 -11.15
CA LYS A 143 13.80 7.16 -12.25
C LYS A 143 12.68 7.53 -13.21
N GLY A 144 12.59 8.80 -13.58
CA GLY A 144 11.52 9.33 -14.42
C GLY A 144 10.30 9.83 -13.63
N PHE A 145 10.31 9.69 -12.31
CA PHE A 145 9.24 10.12 -11.41
C PHE A 145 9.78 11.05 -10.32
N LYS A 146 8.88 11.74 -9.66
CA LYS A 146 9.15 12.52 -8.46
C LYS A 146 8.02 12.33 -7.44
N ILE A 147 8.35 12.48 -6.17
CA ILE A 147 7.37 12.48 -5.09
C ILE A 147 6.94 13.92 -4.85
N ILE A 148 5.62 14.12 -4.82
CA ILE A 148 4.98 15.36 -4.39
C ILE A 148 4.68 15.29 -2.90
N SER A 149 5.18 16.26 -2.20
CA SER A 149 4.88 16.42 -0.77
C SER A 149 3.62 17.24 -0.53
#